data_31e2cf587ee0eb4e73e8aa2f9338be63
#
_entry.id   31e2cf587ee0eb4e73e8aa2f9338be63
#
_cell.length_a   1.000
_cell.length_b   1.000
_cell.length_c   1.000
_cell.angle_alpha   90.00
_cell.angle_beta   90.00
_cell.angle_gamma   90.00
#
_symmetry.space_group_name_H-M   'P 1'
#
loop_
_entity.id
_entity.type
_entity.pdbx_description
1 polymer ?
#
loop_
_entity_poly.entity_id
_entity_poly.type
_entity_poly.pdbx_seq_one_letter_code
_entity_poly.pdbx_strand_id
1 'polypeptide(L)'
;CFFCHRPEEQKSVVFNDLFEILVNPYPIFNDHLTVPLRRHEKQQIAPYYGDMLDLASALPGYALFYNGPKCGASAPDHMHFQAGRRGGFPIVERWAEASKAIVREGDRTRLYALSDHLPTAFILVSADKAEAVEVFTLLYNEMDVKPGDYEPMMNVLTWTEGDSRITCVFPRRELRPSCYYAEGDDNILISPATVEMSGLFVVPLEKDFRKVTYADLEKVWREVGITEAEKNEIIRKIREKV
;
A
#
# COMPACT_ATOMS: atom_id res chain seq x y z
N CYS A 1 -6.92 10.62 19.47
CA CYS A 1 -6.90 10.34 18.02
C CYS A 1 -7.03 11.64 17.23
N PHE A 2 -6.10 11.91 16.33
CA PHE A 2 -6.08 13.13 15.50
C PHE A 2 -7.34 13.27 14.64
N PHE A 3 -7.79 12.19 14.02
CA PHE A 3 -8.99 12.24 13.14
C PHE A 3 -10.30 12.48 13.89
N CYS A 4 -10.38 12.14 15.19
CA CYS A 4 -11.55 12.39 16.00
C CYS A 4 -11.62 13.85 16.54
N HIS A 5 -10.49 14.54 16.61
CA HIS A 5 -10.35 15.89 17.19
C HIS A 5 -9.69 16.84 16.18
N ARG A 6 -10.34 17.00 15.03
CA ARG A 6 -9.86 17.88 13.96
C ARG A 6 -10.20 19.34 14.25
N PRO A 7 -9.41 20.31 13.74
CA PRO A 7 -9.81 21.72 13.73
C PRO A 7 -11.15 21.92 13.00
N GLU A 8 -12.00 22.81 13.50
CA GLU A 8 -13.31 23.10 12.89
C GLU A 8 -13.17 23.68 11.47
N GLU A 9 -12.06 24.35 11.18
CA GLU A 9 -11.76 24.94 9.87
C GLU A 9 -11.37 23.90 8.82
N GLN A 10 -11.05 22.66 9.23
CA GLN A 10 -10.69 21.58 8.31
C GLN A 10 -11.88 21.18 7.44
N LYS A 11 -11.87 21.63 6.20
CA LYS A 11 -12.89 21.25 5.22
C LYS A 11 -12.78 19.78 4.87
N SER A 12 -13.94 19.14 4.69
CA SER A 12 -14.04 17.75 4.26
C SER A 12 -15.15 17.53 3.23
N VAL A 13 -15.04 16.43 2.49
CA VAL A 13 -16.10 15.91 1.64
C VAL A 13 -16.44 14.51 2.12
N VAL A 14 -17.72 14.28 2.45
CA VAL A 14 -18.20 12.95 2.88
C VAL A 14 -18.32 12.04 1.65
N PHE A 15 -17.85 10.81 1.79
CA PHE A 15 -17.93 9.75 0.79
C PHE A 15 -18.67 8.53 1.35
N ASN A 16 -19.76 8.13 0.68
CA ASN A 16 -20.61 6.97 1.02
C ASN A 16 -21.05 6.89 2.49
N ASP A 17 -21.23 8.06 3.16
CA ASP A 17 -21.55 8.19 4.59
C ASP A 17 -20.54 7.52 5.55
N LEU A 18 -19.50 6.88 5.03
CA LEU A 18 -18.49 6.13 5.78
C LEU A 18 -17.17 6.89 5.95
N PHE A 19 -16.70 7.55 4.90
CA PHE A 19 -15.39 8.19 4.87
C PHE A 19 -15.50 9.70 4.71
N GLU A 20 -14.45 10.41 5.09
CA GLU A 20 -14.29 11.83 4.80
C GLU A 20 -12.99 12.07 4.04
N ILE A 21 -13.07 12.79 2.93
CA ILE A 21 -11.90 13.18 2.13
C ILE A 21 -11.41 14.54 2.66
N LEU A 22 -10.17 14.57 3.13
CA LEU A 22 -9.50 15.73 3.73
C LEU A 22 -8.23 16.06 2.96
N VAL A 23 -7.84 17.33 2.95
CA VAL A 23 -6.49 17.72 2.57
C VAL A 23 -5.52 17.27 3.67
N ASN A 24 -4.42 16.59 3.30
CA ASN A 24 -3.43 16.17 4.28
C ASN A 24 -2.65 17.38 4.80
N PRO A 25 -2.57 17.58 6.13
CA PRO A 25 -1.85 18.73 6.71
C PRO A 25 -0.33 18.65 6.59
N TYR A 26 0.21 17.45 6.31
CA TYR A 26 1.64 17.20 6.11
C TYR A 26 1.88 16.53 4.74
N PRO A 27 1.66 17.27 3.63
CA PRO A 27 1.65 16.68 2.31
C PRO A 27 3.06 16.27 1.87
N ILE A 28 3.18 15.07 1.30
CA ILE A 28 4.36 14.61 0.56
C ILE A 28 4.16 14.69 -0.96
N PHE A 29 2.93 14.99 -1.40
CA PHE A 29 2.54 15.28 -2.79
C PHE A 29 1.86 16.64 -2.85
N ASN A 30 1.86 17.28 -4.03
CA ASN A 30 1.15 18.56 -4.22
C ASN A 30 -0.35 18.45 -3.89
N ASP A 31 -0.98 17.34 -4.26
CA ASP A 31 -2.39 17.03 -3.97
C ASP A 31 -2.47 15.77 -3.11
N HIS A 32 -2.10 15.89 -1.84
CA HIS A 32 -2.14 14.79 -0.88
C HIS A 32 -3.42 14.84 -0.07
N LEU A 33 -4.21 13.76 -0.14
CA LEU A 33 -5.46 13.62 0.60
C LEU A 33 -5.32 12.55 1.68
N THR A 34 -6.07 12.71 2.75
CA THR A 34 -6.28 11.70 3.80
C THR A 34 -7.76 11.38 3.86
N VAL A 35 -8.10 10.10 3.92
CA VAL A 35 -9.49 9.62 3.84
C VAL A 35 -9.79 8.74 5.04
N PRO A 36 -10.01 9.34 6.25
CA PRO A 36 -10.35 8.58 7.44
C PRO A 36 -11.78 8.08 7.42
N LEU A 37 -11.99 6.94 8.06
CA LEU A 37 -13.31 6.45 8.42
C LEU A 37 -13.95 7.44 9.41
N ARG A 38 -15.24 7.72 9.31
CA ARG A 38 -15.94 8.68 10.19
C ARG A 38 -16.10 8.17 11.61
N ARG A 39 -16.09 6.86 11.82
CA ARG A 39 -16.10 6.23 13.14
C ARG A 39 -14.70 5.77 13.53
N HIS A 40 -14.41 5.78 14.82
CA HIS A 40 -13.11 5.36 15.34
C HIS A 40 -13.01 3.84 15.35
N GLU A 41 -12.23 3.31 14.42
CA GLU A 41 -11.91 1.87 14.31
C GLU A 41 -10.44 1.69 13.97
N LYS A 42 -9.88 0.55 14.37
CA LYS A 42 -8.48 0.22 14.10
C LYS A 42 -8.17 0.18 12.62
N GLN A 43 -6.95 0.51 12.27
CA GLN A 43 -6.42 0.44 10.90
C GLN A 43 -6.44 -1.01 10.41
N GLN A 44 -7.39 -1.36 9.54
CA GLN A 44 -7.56 -2.70 8.95
C GLN A 44 -8.19 -2.59 7.57
N ILE A 45 -7.55 -3.19 6.54
CA ILE A 45 -8.00 -3.01 5.16
C ILE A 45 -9.13 -3.97 4.76
N ALA A 46 -9.12 -5.21 5.24
CA ALA A 46 -10.01 -6.25 4.71
C ALA A 46 -11.50 -5.85 4.70
N PRO A 47 -12.09 -5.24 5.75
CA PRO A 47 -13.48 -4.80 5.73
C PRO A 47 -13.78 -3.67 4.74
N TYR A 48 -12.77 -2.89 4.35
CA TYR A 48 -12.90 -1.63 3.62
C TYR A 48 -12.24 -1.65 2.22
N TYR A 49 -11.73 -2.80 1.78
CA TYR A 49 -11.09 -2.89 0.47
C TYR A 49 -12.06 -2.55 -0.67
N GLY A 50 -13.32 -2.98 -0.56
CA GLY A 50 -14.37 -2.61 -1.51
C GLY A 50 -14.63 -1.10 -1.59
N ASP A 51 -14.55 -0.40 -0.45
CA ASP A 51 -14.67 1.06 -0.41
C ASP A 51 -13.45 1.75 -1.01
N MET A 52 -12.25 1.17 -0.85
CA MET A 52 -11.03 1.65 -1.51
C MET A 52 -11.16 1.61 -3.03
N LEU A 53 -11.78 0.55 -3.58
CA LEU A 53 -12.06 0.44 -5.03
C LEU A 53 -13.08 1.49 -5.50
N ASP A 54 -14.11 1.78 -4.71
CA ASP A 54 -15.09 2.83 -5.00
C ASP A 54 -14.46 4.22 -4.95
N LEU A 55 -13.63 4.49 -3.94
CA LEU A 55 -12.85 5.73 -3.84
C LEU A 55 -11.93 5.91 -5.05
N ALA A 56 -11.21 4.87 -5.47
CA ALA A 56 -10.34 4.92 -6.65
C ALA A 56 -11.13 5.24 -7.92
N SER A 57 -12.36 4.70 -8.03
CA SER A 57 -13.27 4.99 -9.16
C SER A 57 -13.82 6.42 -9.12
N ALA A 58 -14.08 6.95 -7.93
CA ALA A 58 -14.55 8.33 -7.73
C ALA A 58 -13.44 9.39 -7.91
N LEU A 59 -12.18 8.99 -7.79
CA LEU A 59 -11.00 9.86 -7.88
C LEU A 59 -10.03 9.39 -8.99
N PRO A 60 -10.45 9.34 -10.29
CA PRO A 60 -9.70 8.68 -11.36
C PRO A 60 -8.31 9.28 -11.64
N GLY A 61 -8.04 10.51 -11.20
CA GLY A 61 -6.71 11.15 -11.30
C GLY A 61 -5.75 10.81 -10.15
N TYR A 62 -6.22 10.04 -9.16
CA TYR A 62 -5.47 9.70 -7.96
C TYR A 62 -5.17 8.20 -7.88
N ALA A 63 -4.15 7.87 -7.11
CA ALA A 63 -3.94 6.54 -6.57
C ALA A 63 -4.22 6.59 -5.06
N LEU A 64 -5.08 5.68 -4.61
CA LEU A 64 -5.42 5.48 -3.21
C LEU A 64 -4.39 4.56 -2.59
N PHE A 65 -3.95 4.83 -1.38
CA PHE A 65 -3.01 3.95 -0.70
C PHE A 65 -3.35 3.71 0.76
N TYR A 66 -2.96 2.52 1.21
CA TYR A 66 -3.16 2.03 2.55
C TYR A 66 -1.82 1.63 3.17
N ASN A 67 -1.57 2.13 4.36
CA ASN A 67 -0.45 1.69 5.19
C ASN A 67 -1.00 0.81 6.32
N GLY A 68 -0.58 -0.44 6.37
CA GLY A 68 -0.93 -1.33 7.46
C GLY A 68 -0.42 -0.79 8.82
N PRO A 69 -0.98 -1.22 9.95
CA PRO A 69 -0.68 -0.70 11.30
C PRO A 69 0.80 -0.70 11.65
N LYS A 70 1.53 -1.73 11.19
CA LYS A 70 2.98 -1.88 11.34
C LYS A 70 3.75 -1.70 10.02
N CYS A 71 3.16 -0.97 9.07
CA CYS A 71 3.72 -0.72 7.74
C CYS A 71 3.70 0.77 7.37
N GLY A 72 3.92 1.65 8.36
CA GLY A 72 4.02 3.08 8.16
C GLY A 72 2.71 3.86 8.35
N ALA A 73 1.65 3.26 8.90
CA ALA A 73 0.46 4.00 9.30
C ALA A 73 0.81 5.01 10.39
N SER A 74 0.46 6.30 10.18
CA SER A 74 0.69 7.37 11.16
C SER A 74 -0.35 7.39 12.29
N ALA A 75 -1.52 6.81 12.07
CA ALA A 75 -2.60 6.67 13.04
C ALA A 75 -3.16 5.22 13.01
N PRO A 76 -2.42 4.22 13.54
CA PRO A 76 -2.83 2.81 13.46
C PRO A 76 -4.06 2.47 14.31
N ASP A 77 -4.50 3.38 15.16
CA ASP A 77 -5.72 3.29 15.97
C ASP A 77 -6.97 3.77 15.23
N HIS A 78 -6.83 4.37 14.03
CA HIS A 78 -7.96 4.91 13.28
C HIS A 78 -7.84 4.57 11.78
N MET A 79 -8.81 3.81 11.27
CA MET A 79 -8.86 3.41 9.86
C MET A 79 -8.86 4.62 8.93
N HIS A 80 -7.93 4.65 8.02
CA HIS A 80 -7.82 5.67 6.99
C HIS A 80 -7.11 5.16 5.75
N PHE A 81 -7.49 5.70 4.62
CA PHE A 81 -6.71 5.68 3.38
C PHE A 81 -6.04 7.03 3.18
N GLN A 82 -5.15 7.07 2.21
CA GLN A 82 -4.57 8.30 1.69
C GLN A 82 -4.66 8.29 0.16
N ALA A 83 -4.50 9.45 -0.47
CA ALA A 83 -4.47 9.54 -1.92
C ALA A 83 -3.47 10.60 -2.38
N GLY A 84 -2.79 10.31 -3.49
CA GLY A 84 -1.92 11.25 -4.21
C GLY A 84 -2.16 11.18 -5.70
N ARG A 85 -1.70 12.17 -6.46
CA ARG A 85 -1.77 12.11 -7.94
C ARG A 85 -1.05 10.86 -8.46
N ARG A 86 -1.67 10.16 -9.42
CA ARG A 86 -1.17 8.91 -10.01
C ARG A 86 0.29 8.99 -10.45
N GLY A 87 0.70 10.07 -11.14
CA GLY A 87 2.09 10.27 -11.58
C GLY A 87 3.12 10.42 -10.46
N GLY A 88 2.70 10.46 -9.19
CA GLY A 88 3.60 10.43 -8.03
C GLY A 88 4.10 9.03 -7.65
N PHE A 89 3.58 7.97 -8.28
CA PHE A 89 3.89 6.59 -7.92
C PHE A 89 4.52 5.84 -9.11
N PRO A 90 5.83 5.60 -9.13
CA PRO A 90 6.53 4.98 -10.27
C PRO A 90 5.94 3.63 -10.71
N ILE A 91 5.45 2.80 -9.79
CA ILE A 91 4.83 1.51 -10.13
C ILE A 91 3.58 1.68 -10.99
N VAL A 92 2.81 2.76 -10.85
CA VAL A 92 1.60 3.01 -11.64
C VAL A 92 1.91 3.11 -13.14
N GLU A 93 3.06 3.65 -13.49
CA GLU A 93 3.47 3.80 -14.89
C GLU A 93 4.18 2.55 -15.44
N ARG A 94 4.79 1.74 -14.56
CA ARG A 94 5.69 0.64 -14.96
C ARG A 94 5.13 -0.76 -14.80
N TRP A 95 4.05 -0.94 -14.05
CA TRP A 95 3.53 -2.27 -13.73
C TRP A 95 3.18 -3.12 -14.97
N ALA A 96 2.67 -2.47 -16.03
CA ALA A 96 2.25 -3.15 -17.24
C ALA A 96 3.43 -3.82 -17.97
N GLU A 97 4.59 -3.17 -17.95
CA GLU A 97 5.84 -3.62 -18.58
C GLU A 97 6.64 -4.57 -17.68
N ALA A 98 6.33 -4.60 -16.37
CA ALA A 98 7.05 -5.46 -15.44
C ALA A 98 6.83 -6.95 -15.77
N SER A 99 7.90 -7.73 -15.63
CA SER A 99 7.83 -9.18 -15.72
C SER A 99 6.93 -9.74 -14.62
N LYS A 100 5.94 -10.57 -14.98
CA LYS A 100 4.93 -11.07 -14.06
C LYS A 100 4.39 -12.43 -14.45
N ALA A 101 4.06 -13.24 -13.44
CA ALA A 101 3.43 -14.54 -13.61
C ALA A 101 1.97 -14.49 -13.13
N ILE A 102 1.05 -15.15 -13.85
CA ILE A 102 -0.32 -15.31 -13.40
C ILE A 102 -0.34 -16.25 -12.19
N VAL A 103 -0.96 -15.78 -11.11
CA VAL A 103 -1.21 -16.54 -9.88
C VAL A 103 -2.61 -17.12 -9.90
N ARG A 104 -3.60 -16.29 -10.26
CA ARG A 104 -5.02 -16.67 -10.42
C ARG A 104 -5.64 -15.92 -11.60
N GLU A 105 -6.49 -16.59 -12.35
CA GLU A 105 -7.28 -16.03 -13.43
C GLU A 105 -8.77 -16.32 -13.16
N GLY A 106 -9.58 -15.28 -13.12
CA GLY A 106 -11.04 -15.32 -13.06
C GLY A 106 -11.66 -14.79 -14.35
N ASP A 107 -12.97 -14.59 -14.36
CA ASP A 107 -13.71 -14.13 -15.54
C ASP A 107 -13.30 -12.71 -15.96
N ARG A 108 -13.21 -11.79 -15.01
CA ARG A 108 -12.88 -10.37 -15.21
C ARG A 108 -11.74 -9.88 -14.34
N THR A 109 -11.06 -10.79 -13.64
CA THR A 109 -10.00 -10.50 -12.66
C THR A 109 -8.79 -11.37 -12.89
N ARG A 110 -7.60 -10.78 -12.80
CA ARG A 110 -6.33 -11.49 -12.80
C ARG A 110 -5.47 -11.04 -11.63
N LEU A 111 -4.89 -12.01 -10.94
CA LEU A 111 -3.86 -11.78 -9.94
C LEU A 111 -2.52 -12.20 -10.50
N TYR A 112 -1.57 -11.28 -10.50
CA TYR A 112 -0.20 -11.51 -10.93
C TYR A 112 0.76 -11.42 -9.73
N ALA A 113 1.84 -12.18 -9.76
CA ALA A 113 3.03 -11.92 -8.94
C ALA A 113 4.10 -11.29 -9.82
N LEU A 114 4.71 -10.20 -9.39
CA LEU A 114 5.84 -9.60 -10.10
C LEU A 114 7.07 -10.51 -9.94
N SER A 115 7.78 -10.72 -11.06
CA SER A 115 9.02 -11.50 -11.14
C SER A 115 10.19 -10.53 -11.27
N ASP A 116 11.34 -10.88 -10.66
CA ASP A 116 12.57 -10.10 -10.74
C ASP A 116 12.40 -8.60 -10.45
N HIS A 117 11.42 -8.30 -9.57
CA HIS A 117 11.04 -6.94 -9.20
C HIS A 117 11.26 -6.72 -7.69
N LEU A 118 11.80 -5.58 -7.35
CA LEU A 118 11.88 -5.10 -5.98
C LEU A 118 11.05 -3.82 -5.84
N PRO A 119 10.28 -3.72 -4.77
CA PRO A 119 9.98 -4.75 -3.77
C PRO A 119 9.07 -5.86 -4.32
N THR A 120 9.03 -7.02 -3.66
CA THR A 120 8.07 -8.08 -3.97
C THR A 120 6.64 -7.54 -3.94
N ALA A 121 5.87 -7.79 -5.00
CA ALA A 121 4.51 -7.30 -5.12
C ALA A 121 3.59 -8.27 -5.88
N PHE A 122 2.29 -8.18 -5.53
CA PHE A 122 1.20 -8.78 -6.28
C PHE A 122 0.38 -7.70 -6.96
N ILE A 123 -0.02 -7.92 -8.20
CA ILE A 123 -0.88 -6.99 -8.94
C ILE A 123 -2.21 -7.68 -9.24
N LEU A 124 -3.29 -7.09 -8.74
CA LEU A 124 -4.65 -7.49 -9.04
C LEU A 124 -5.24 -6.51 -10.05
N VAL A 125 -5.71 -7.02 -11.17
CA VAL A 125 -6.37 -6.25 -12.23
C VAL A 125 -7.80 -6.76 -12.37
N SER A 126 -8.80 -5.90 -12.21
CA SER A 126 -10.19 -6.31 -12.30
C SER A 126 -11.10 -5.25 -12.90
N ALA A 127 -12.01 -5.67 -13.77
CA ALA A 127 -13.14 -4.89 -14.22
C ALA A 127 -14.44 -5.21 -13.44
N ASP A 128 -14.37 -6.11 -12.44
CA ASP A 128 -15.49 -6.46 -11.56
C ASP A 128 -15.10 -6.26 -10.10
N LYS A 129 -15.88 -5.45 -9.36
CA LYS A 129 -15.58 -5.14 -7.96
C LYS A 129 -15.74 -6.35 -7.04
N ALA A 130 -16.79 -7.14 -7.23
CA ALA A 130 -17.07 -8.27 -6.35
C ALA A 130 -16.00 -9.33 -6.48
N GLU A 131 -15.61 -9.67 -7.72
CA GLU A 131 -14.52 -10.60 -8.01
C GLU A 131 -13.16 -10.05 -7.50
N ALA A 132 -12.93 -8.72 -7.63
CA ALA A 132 -11.72 -8.10 -7.06
C ALA A 132 -11.63 -8.26 -5.55
N VAL A 133 -12.76 -8.07 -4.83
CA VAL A 133 -12.82 -8.26 -3.36
C VAL A 133 -12.58 -9.71 -2.99
N GLU A 134 -13.16 -10.67 -3.74
CA GLU A 134 -12.93 -12.10 -3.52
C GLU A 134 -11.45 -12.46 -3.66
N VAL A 135 -10.83 -12.07 -4.78
CA VAL A 135 -9.42 -12.39 -5.06
C VAL A 135 -8.47 -11.67 -4.10
N PHE A 136 -8.77 -10.43 -3.71
CA PHE A 136 -8.00 -9.74 -2.67
C PHE A 136 -8.11 -10.44 -1.33
N THR A 137 -9.31 -10.87 -0.95
CA THR A 137 -9.56 -11.60 0.30
C THR A 137 -8.80 -12.93 0.31
N LEU A 138 -8.76 -13.63 -0.82
CA LEU A 138 -7.96 -14.84 -0.96
C LEU A 138 -6.48 -14.55 -0.72
N LEU A 139 -5.90 -13.56 -1.40
CA LEU A 139 -4.50 -13.16 -1.19
C LEU A 139 -4.23 -12.73 0.26
N TYR A 140 -5.12 -11.93 0.85
CA TYR A 140 -5.02 -11.47 2.23
C TYR A 140 -4.97 -12.63 3.24
N ASN A 141 -5.81 -13.65 3.04
CA ASN A 141 -5.89 -14.81 3.93
C ASN A 141 -4.71 -15.78 3.80
N GLU A 142 -3.95 -15.70 2.70
CA GLU A 142 -2.74 -16.54 2.50
C GLU A 142 -1.46 -15.88 3.00
N MET A 143 -1.53 -14.61 3.38
CA MET A 143 -0.41 -13.93 4.05
C MET A 143 -0.43 -14.22 5.55
N ASP A 144 0.74 -14.49 6.12
CA ASP A 144 0.86 -14.81 7.54
C ASP A 144 0.63 -13.57 8.42
N VAL A 145 -0.16 -13.76 9.48
CA VAL A 145 -0.37 -12.75 10.53
C VAL A 145 0.56 -13.04 11.69
N LYS A 146 1.40 -12.09 12.08
CA LYS A 146 2.34 -12.27 13.20
C LYS A 146 1.58 -12.40 14.53
N PRO A 147 2.10 -13.14 15.52
CA PRO A 147 1.50 -13.23 16.83
C PRO A 147 1.24 -11.86 17.47
N GLY A 148 0.00 -11.62 17.88
CA GLY A 148 -0.44 -10.35 18.48
C GLY A 148 -0.88 -9.28 17.47
N ASP A 149 -0.74 -9.53 16.17
CA ASP A 149 -1.30 -8.69 15.11
C ASP A 149 -2.72 -9.16 14.75
N TYR A 150 -3.48 -8.29 14.09
CA TYR A 150 -4.85 -8.58 13.68
C TYR A 150 -5.02 -8.55 12.14
N GLU A 151 -3.96 -8.20 11.42
CA GLU A 151 -3.88 -8.35 9.96
C GLU A 151 -2.44 -8.64 9.51
N PRO A 152 -2.25 -9.19 8.30
CA PRO A 152 -0.93 -9.36 7.72
C PRO A 152 -0.25 -8.01 7.50
N MET A 153 1.06 -7.97 7.63
CA MET A 153 1.82 -6.77 7.32
C MET A 153 1.82 -6.51 5.82
N MET A 154 1.26 -5.37 5.39
CA MET A 154 1.24 -4.98 3.98
C MET A 154 1.09 -3.47 3.77
N ASN A 155 1.46 -3.05 2.57
CA ASN A 155 1.06 -1.79 1.97
C ASN A 155 0.24 -2.06 0.71
N VAL A 156 -0.75 -1.22 0.42
CA VAL A 156 -1.62 -1.40 -0.75
C VAL A 156 -1.76 -0.09 -1.50
N LEU A 157 -1.70 -0.15 -2.83
CA LEU A 157 -1.91 0.97 -3.74
C LEU A 157 -2.98 0.59 -4.75
N THR A 158 -4.00 1.42 -4.95
CA THR A 158 -5.09 1.16 -5.90
C THR A 158 -5.37 2.37 -6.77
N TRP A 159 -5.56 2.14 -8.07
CA TRP A 159 -5.92 3.17 -9.05
C TRP A 159 -6.82 2.60 -10.15
N THR A 160 -7.31 3.45 -11.06
CA THR A 160 -8.13 3.03 -12.20
C THR A 160 -7.41 3.26 -13.52
N GLU A 161 -7.56 2.33 -14.47
CA GLU A 161 -7.16 2.46 -15.87
C GLU A 161 -8.30 1.98 -16.78
N GLY A 162 -8.91 2.91 -17.52
CA GLY A 162 -10.15 2.61 -18.25
C GLY A 162 -11.22 2.07 -17.30
N ASP A 163 -11.80 0.92 -17.63
CA ASP A 163 -12.83 0.25 -16.83
C ASP A 163 -12.24 -0.65 -15.73
N SER A 164 -10.91 -0.79 -15.68
CA SER A 164 -10.24 -1.67 -14.74
C SER A 164 -9.77 -0.93 -13.50
N ARG A 165 -9.87 -1.60 -12.35
CA ARG A 165 -9.24 -1.25 -11.09
C ARG A 165 -7.97 -2.08 -10.95
N ILE A 166 -6.88 -1.41 -10.64
CA ILE A 166 -5.58 -2.06 -10.46
C ILE A 166 -5.16 -1.87 -9.02
N THR A 167 -4.86 -2.96 -8.35
CA THR A 167 -4.39 -2.94 -6.96
C THR A 167 -3.03 -3.60 -6.89
N CYS A 168 -2.04 -2.87 -6.37
CA CYS A 168 -0.73 -3.39 -6.04
C CYS A 168 -0.66 -3.66 -4.53
N VAL A 169 -0.37 -4.89 -4.16
CA VAL A 169 -0.18 -5.32 -2.78
C VAL A 169 1.31 -5.61 -2.56
N PHE A 170 1.89 -4.95 -1.58
CA PHE A 170 3.27 -5.15 -1.12
C PHE A 170 3.26 -5.85 0.24
N PRO A 171 3.38 -7.18 0.30
CA PRO A 171 3.51 -7.88 1.57
C PRO A 171 4.80 -7.46 2.28
N ARG A 172 4.71 -7.33 3.60
CA ARG A 172 5.80 -6.84 4.44
C ARG A 172 6.16 -7.84 5.53
N ARG A 173 7.42 -7.82 5.96
CA ARG A 173 7.91 -8.62 7.09
C ARG A 173 8.48 -7.76 8.21
N GLU A 174 8.97 -6.55 7.90
CA GLU A 174 9.51 -5.62 8.88
C GLU A 174 8.94 -4.22 8.72
N LEU A 175 8.78 -3.51 9.83
CA LEU A 175 8.34 -2.11 9.83
C LEU A 175 9.40 -1.21 9.21
N ARG A 176 10.66 -1.40 9.61
CA ARG A 176 11.79 -0.54 9.24
C ARG A 176 13.04 -1.35 8.94
N PRO A 177 13.89 -0.88 8.02
CA PRO A 177 15.16 -1.53 7.70
C PRO A 177 16.21 -1.32 8.79
N SER A 178 17.27 -2.12 8.75
CA SER A 178 18.39 -2.04 9.70
C SER A 178 19.06 -0.66 9.74
N CYS A 179 19.19 0.01 8.59
CA CYS A 179 19.79 1.35 8.51
C CYS A 179 19.03 2.42 9.29
N TYR A 180 17.73 2.23 9.54
CA TYR A 180 16.94 3.15 10.37
C TYR A 180 17.43 3.20 11.82
N TYR A 181 17.88 2.06 12.34
CA TYR A 181 18.33 1.87 13.73
C TYR A 181 19.86 1.96 13.88
N ALA A 182 20.60 2.06 12.79
CA ALA A 182 22.04 2.18 12.80
C ALA A 182 22.48 3.51 13.44
N GLU A 183 23.74 3.58 13.86
CA GLU A 183 24.35 4.77 14.45
C GLU A 183 25.37 5.40 13.47
N GLY A 184 25.69 6.67 13.71
CA GLY A 184 26.71 7.39 12.94
C GLY A 184 26.41 7.49 11.46
N ASP A 185 27.42 7.24 10.65
CA ASP A 185 27.31 7.37 9.19
C ASP A 185 26.53 6.24 8.52
N ASP A 186 26.35 5.10 9.18
CA ASP A 186 25.52 4.00 8.67
C ASP A 186 24.03 4.24 8.86
N ASN A 187 23.65 5.25 9.66
CA ASN A 187 22.26 5.62 9.84
C ASN A 187 21.71 6.31 8.58
N ILE A 188 20.59 5.79 8.07
CA ILE A 188 19.77 6.42 7.04
C ILE A 188 18.32 6.42 7.54
N LEU A 189 17.77 7.63 7.76
CA LEU A 189 16.42 7.78 8.31
C LEU A 189 15.36 7.57 7.21
N ILE A 190 15.15 6.31 6.85
CA ILE A 190 14.11 5.88 5.90
C ILE A 190 13.15 4.94 6.62
N SER A 191 11.85 5.26 6.63
CA SER A 191 10.79 4.44 7.22
C SER A 191 9.75 4.07 6.15
N PRO A 192 9.96 2.98 5.40
CA PRO A 192 9.15 2.69 4.21
C PRO A 192 7.67 2.47 4.52
N ALA A 193 6.82 3.13 3.74
CA ALA A 193 5.39 2.97 3.67
C ALA A 193 4.98 2.67 2.20
N THR A 194 3.71 2.80 1.83
CA THR A 194 3.25 2.52 0.46
C THR A 194 4.00 3.34 -0.59
N VAL A 195 4.37 4.57 -0.28
CA VAL A 195 5.05 5.47 -1.21
C VAL A 195 6.42 4.92 -1.58
N GLU A 196 7.23 4.52 -0.59
CA GLU A 196 8.55 3.94 -0.81
C GLU A 196 8.46 2.57 -1.47
N MET A 197 7.46 1.75 -1.08
CA MET A 197 7.22 0.46 -1.72
C MET A 197 6.81 0.61 -3.20
N SER A 198 6.20 1.74 -3.57
CA SER A 198 5.82 2.05 -4.96
C SER A 198 6.94 2.64 -5.82
N GLY A 199 8.11 2.92 -5.23
CA GLY A 199 9.30 3.38 -5.93
C GLY A 199 9.68 4.85 -5.71
N LEU A 200 8.95 5.61 -4.88
CA LEU A 200 9.29 6.99 -4.52
C LEU A 200 9.76 7.05 -3.06
N PHE A 201 11.03 7.28 -2.82
CA PHE A 201 11.57 7.35 -1.47
C PHE A 201 11.53 8.76 -0.89
N VAL A 202 10.96 8.89 0.29
CA VAL A 202 11.04 10.10 1.13
C VAL A 202 12.25 9.98 2.05
N VAL A 203 13.23 10.86 1.86
CA VAL A 203 14.46 10.92 2.65
C VAL A 203 14.48 12.28 3.37
N PRO A 204 14.04 12.35 4.64
CA PRO A 204 13.74 13.63 5.30
C PRO A 204 14.98 14.41 5.73
N LEU A 205 16.14 13.77 5.85
CA LEU A 205 17.38 14.43 6.28
C LEU A 205 18.29 14.71 5.09
N GLU A 206 18.76 15.95 4.96
CA GLU A 206 19.66 16.35 3.87
C GLU A 206 20.94 15.49 3.83
N LYS A 207 21.51 15.15 4.99
CA LYS A 207 22.69 14.29 5.08
C LYS A 207 22.46 12.92 4.42
N ASP A 208 21.27 12.34 4.62
CA ASP A 208 20.89 11.04 4.08
C ASP A 208 20.54 11.13 2.61
N PHE A 209 19.82 12.17 2.20
CA PHE A 209 19.47 12.43 0.80
C PHE A 209 20.72 12.56 -0.09
N ARG A 210 21.80 13.17 0.44
CA ARG A 210 23.05 13.33 -0.31
C ARG A 210 23.88 12.06 -0.43
N LYS A 211 23.75 11.12 0.51
CA LYS A 211 24.59 9.91 0.56
C LYS A 211 23.90 8.64 0.07
N VAL A 212 22.55 8.58 0.15
CA VAL A 212 21.79 7.39 -0.21
C VAL A 212 22.06 6.98 -1.66
N THR A 213 22.31 5.69 -1.86
CA THR A 213 22.53 5.10 -3.17
C THR A 213 21.38 4.16 -3.55
N TYR A 214 21.32 3.77 -4.82
CA TYR A 214 20.35 2.77 -5.25
C TYR A 214 20.51 1.42 -4.52
N ALA A 215 21.75 1.03 -4.24
CA ALA A 215 22.03 -0.21 -3.49
C ALA A 215 21.47 -0.16 -2.05
N ASP A 216 21.51 1.02 -1.41
CA ASP A 216 20.88 1.22 -0.10
C ASP A 216 19.37 1.06 -0.18
N LEU A 217 18.73 1.62 -1.22
CA LEU A 217 17.28 1.51 -1.43
C LEU A 217 16.86 0.07 -1.75
N GLU A 218 17.63 -0.67 -2.56
CA GLU A 218 17.41 -2.10 -2.78
C GLU A 218 17.49 -2.90 -1.47
N LYS A 219 18.49 -2.62 -0.64
CA LYS A 219 18.65 -3.25 0.67
C LYS A 219 17.44 -2.97 1.56
N VAL A 220 16.96 -1.72 1.58
CA VAL A 220 15.74 -1.33 2.30
C VAL A 220 14.56 -2.21 1.88
N TRP A 221 14.29 -2.32 0.57
CA TRP A 221 13.19 -3.15 0.07
C TRP A 221 13.35 -4.64 0.42
N ARG A 222 14.56 -5.19 0.32
CA ARG A 222 14.84 -6.59 0.66
C ARG A 222 14.64 -6.88 2.15
N GLU A 223 14.97 -5.94 3.02
CA GLU A 223 14.80 -6.10 4.47
C GLU A 223 13.34 -5.99 4.91
N VAL A 224 12.57 -5.06 4.33
CA VAL A 224 11.20 -4.81 4.79
C VAL A 224 10.13 -5.60 4.05
N GLY A 225 10.37 -6.01 2.80
CA GLY A 225 9.48 -6.86 2.00
C GLY A 225 9.65 -8.33 2.32
N ILE A 226 8.71 -9.15 1.87
CA ILE A 226 8.82 -10.62 1.98
C ILE A 226 9.90 -11.17 1.04
N THR A 227 10.42 -12.33 1.39
CA THR A 227 11.40 -13.07 0.56
C THR A 227 10.73 -13.75 -0.63
N GLU A 228 11.54 -14.17 -1.62
CA GLU A 228 11.06 -15.01 -2.73
C GLU A 228 10.44 -16.33 -2.26
N ALA A 229 10.97 -16.93 -1.20
CA ALA A 229 10.42 -18.17 -0.63
C ALA A 229 9.02 -17.95 -0.04
N GLU A 230 8.82 -16.87 0.72
CA GLU A 230 7.52 -16.48 1.27
C GLU A 230 6.52 -16.14 0.15
N LYS A 231 6.95 -15.40 -0.90
CA LYS A 231 6.13 -15.14 -2.10
C LYS A 231 5.67 -16.43 -2.76
N ASN A 232 6.59 -17.36 -2.99
CA ASN A 232 6.30 -18.65 -3.65
C ASN A 232 5.34 -19.50 -2.82
N GLU A 233 5.44 -19.45 -1.50
CA GLU A 233 4.52 -20.15 -0.60
C GLU A 233 3.10 -19.55 -0.67
N ILE A 234 2.94 -18.23 -0.70
CA ILE A 234 1.66 -17.57 -0.92
C ILE A 234 1.05 -18.01 -2.27
N ILE A 235 1.84 -17.99 -3.34
CA ILE A 235 1.41 -18.40 -4.68
C ILE A 235 0.94 -19.87 -4.66
N ARG A 236 1.68 -20.77 -4.02
CA ARG A 236 1.33 -22.20 -3.90
C ARG A 236 -0.03 -22.35 -3.19
N LYS A 237 -0.20 -21.71 -2.02
CA LYS A 237 -1.43 -21.76 -1.23
C LYS A 237 -2.65 -21.24 -2.01
N ILE A 238 -2.48 -20.16 -2.77
CA ILE A 238 -3.57 -19.62 -3.63
C ILE A 238 -3.96 -20.61 -4.71
N ARG A 239 -2.98 -21.23 -5.40
CA ARG A 239 -3.23 -22.18 -6.48
C ARG A 239 -3.88 -23.49 -6.03
N GLU A 240 -3.68 -23.89 -4.80
CA GLU A 240 -4.31 -25.08 -4.21
C GLU A 240 -5.80 -24.88 -3.85
N LYS A 241 -6.28 -23.65 -3.82
CA LYS A 241 -7.69 -23.29 -3.49
C LYS A 241 -8.55 -22.97 -4.72
N VAL A 242 -8.01 -23.25 -5.90
CA VAL A 242 -8.68 -23.01 -7.21
C VAL A 242 -9.18 -24.30 -7.80
#